data_83acd41e2055a5b2be8aaca777344d00
#
_entry.id   83acd41e2055a5b2be8aaca777344d00
#
_cell.length_a   1.000
_cell.length_b   1.000
_cell.length_c   1.000
_cell.angle_alpha   90.00
_cell.angle_beta   90.00
_cell.angle_gamma   90.00
#
_symmetry.space_group_name_H-M   'P 1'
#
loop_
_entity.id
_entity.type
_entity.pdbx_description
1 polymer ?
#
loop_
_entity_poly.entity_id
_entity_poly.type
_entity_poly.pdbx_seq_one_letter_code
_entity_poly.pdbx_strand_id
1 'polypeptide(L)'
;MAVSDHPVTPSIEVDQVWHLHLIYTRQYWNDFAKHMPFEPHHGPTKGGSQESEKFNEWYSKTLESYKHVFGMNPPVNIWPEPSVRFRDDQFWQWIDTSQYLLLPQSTGFFMLLIGMLLLIALAKFGA
;
A
#
# COMPACT_ATOMS: atom_id res chain seq x y z
N MET A 1 13.21 13.33 -0.36
CA MET A 1 14.00 13.34 -1.61
C MET A 1 14.81 14.61 -1.78
N ALA A 2 14.22 15.75 -2.01
CA ALA A 2 15.00 16.98 -2.31
C ALA A 2 15.99 17.40 -1.22
N VAL A 3 15.80 16.97 0.00
CA VAL A 3 16.58 17.34 1.19
C VAL A 3 17.20 16.14 1.93
N SER A 4 17.00 14.92 1.43
CA SER A 4 17.58 13.71 2.02
C SER A 4 18.86 13.32 1.30
N ASP A 5 19.85 12.87 2.03
CA ASP A 5 21.14 12.35 1.55
C ASP A 5 21.13 10.82 1.33
N HIS A 6 19.96 10.22 1.44
CA HIS A 6 19.74 8.79 1.31
C HIS A 6 18.55 8.48 0.40
N PRO A 7 18.44 7.24 -0.13
CA PRO A 7 17.25 6.79 -0.84
C PRO A 7 16.01 6.88 0.04
N VAL A 8 14.89 7.29 -0.55
CA VAL A 8 13.61 7.45 0.14
C VAL A 8 12.56 6.52 -0.43
N THR A 9 11.66 6.05 0.42
CA THR A 9 10.48 5.27 0.04
C THR A 9 9.24 6.03 0.43
N PRO A 10 8.28 6.25 -0.47
CA PRO A 10 7.02 6.92 -0.15
C PRO A 10 6.07 6.01 0.64
N SER A 11 5.09 6.62 1.31
CA SER A 11 3.89 5.90 1.74
C SER A 11 3.07 5.44 0.53
N ILE A 12 2.09 4.55 0.74
CA ILE A 12 1.20 4.08 -0.35
C ILE A 12 0.45 5.26 -0.96
N GLU A 13 -0.08 6.14 -0.13
CA GLU A 13 -0.86 7.30 -0.55
C GLU A 13 -0.01 8.27 -1.39
N VAL A 14 1.21 8.56 -0.94
CA VAL A 14 2.13 9.45 -1.67
C VAL A 14 2.60 8.80 -2.98
N ASP A 15 2.86 7.51 -2.98
CA ASP A 15 3.25 6.75 -4.16
C ASP A 15 2.16 6.75 -5.23
N GLN A 16 0.89 6.57 -4.85
CA GLN A 16 -0.25 6.66 -5.76
C GLN A 16 -0.37 8.04 -6.40
N VAL A 17 -0.22 9.11 -5.60
CA VAL A 17 -0.23 10.48 -6.12
C VAL A 17 0.94 10.72 -7.08
N TRP A 18 2.10 10.19 -6.76
CA TRP A 18 3.28 10.30 -7.65
C TRP A 18 3.06 9.55 -8.96
N HIS A 19 2.54 8.31 -8.92
CA HIS A 19 2.17 7.56 -10.13
C HIS A 19 1.16 8.32 -11.00
N LEU A 20 0.14 8.92 -10.38
CA LEU A 20 -0.80 9.76 -11.11
C LEU A 20 -0.11 10.97 -11.76
N HIS A 21 0.80 11.64 -11.05
CA HIS A 21 1.53 12.79 -11.58
C HIS A 21 2.44 12.39 -12.76
N LEU A 22 3.06 11.21 -12.73
CA LEU A 22 3.88 10.69 -13.83
C LEU A 22 3.11 10.52 -15.15
N ILE A 23 1.79 10.28 -15.11
CA ILE A 23 0.93 10.20 -16.30
C ILE A 23 0.84 11.57 -16.99
N TYR A 24 0.88 12.66 -16.22
CA TYR A 24 0.91 14.02 -16.76
C TYR A 24 2.34 14.44 -17.12
N THR A 25 2.96 13.70 -18.02
CA THR A 25 4.39 13.78 -18.34
C THR A 25 4.90 15.19 -18.65
N ARG A 26 4.12 15.99 -19.37
CA ARG A 26 4.51 17.37 -19.71
C ARG A 26 4.63 18.25 -18.47
N GLN A 27 3.65 18.20 -17.58
CA GLN A 27 3.66 18.95 -16.32
C GLN A 27 4.73 18.40 -15.37
N TYR A 28 4.87 17.06 -15.31
CA TYR A 28 5.89 16.42 -14.49
C TYR A 28 7.30 16.90 -14.85
N TRP A 29 7.69 16.84 -16.11
CA TRP A 29 9.04 17.18 -16.53
C TRP A 29 9.25 18.70 -16.70
N ASN A 30 8.27 19.44 -17.22
CA ASN A 30 8.45 20.85 -17.53
C ASN A 30 8.21 21.79 -16.35
N ASP A 31 7.41 21.37 -15.37
CA ASP A 31 7.04 22.23 -14.25
C ASP A 31 7.59 21.66 -12.93
N PHE A 32 7.23 20.44 -12.54
CA PHE A 32 7.62 19.87 -11.27
C PHE A 32 9.12 19.52 -11.19
N ALA A 33 9.65 18.74 -12.13
CA ALA A 33 11.02 18.24 -12.09
C ALA A 33 12.07 19.37 -12.13
N LYS A 34 11.77 20.48 -12.78
CA LYS A 34 12.68 21.65 -12.83
C LYS A 34 12.94 22.29 -11.48
N HIS A 35 12.05 22.12 -10.51
CA HIS A 35 12.22 22.66 -9.16
C HIS A 35 12.96 21.70 -8.22
N MET A 36 13.32 20.50 -8.70
CA MET A 36 14.09 19.54 -7.95
C MET A 36 15.59 19.73 -8.20
N PRO A 37 16.45 19.50 -7.20
CA PRO A 37 17.91 19.57 -7.36
C PRO A 37 18.49 18.39 -8.17
N PHE A 38 17.67 17.44 -8.58
CA PHE A 38 18.02 16.27 -9.38
C PHE A 38 16.78 15.83 -10.20
N GLU A 39 16.97 14.98 -11.19
CA GLU A 39 15.87 14.39 -11.94
C GLU A 39 15.14 13.33 -11.09
N PRO A 40 13.87 13.57 -10.72
CA PRO A 40 13.12 12.66 -9.84
C PRO A 40 12.59 11.48 -10.65
N HIS A 41 13.34 10.36 -10.65
CA HIS A 41 12.92 9.11 -11.27
C HIS A 41 12.18 8.21 -10.29
N HIS A 42 11.13 7.55 -10.76
CA HIS A 42 10.42 6.49 -10.06
C HIS A 42 10.78 5.14 -10.68
N GLY A 43 11.44 4.29 -9.91
CA GLY A 43 11.85 2.95 -10.36
C GLY A 43 10.86 1.86 -9.94
N PRO A 44 10.57 0.89 -10.82
CA PRO A 44 9.73 -0.25 -10.44
C PRO A 44 10.43 -1.13 -9.40
N THR A 45 9.65 -1.71 -8.49
CA THR A 45 10.13 -2.76 -7.58
C THR A 45 10.24 -4.09 -8.33
N LYS A 46 11.27 -4.88 -7.99
CA LYS A 46 11.43 -6.25 -8.48
C LYS A 46 10.64 -7.26 -7.65
N GLY A 47 10.18 -6.84 -6.46
CA GLY A 47 9.51 -7.70 -5.50
C GLY A 47 10.45 -8.62 -4.73
N GLY A 48 9.87 -9.42 -3.81
CA GLY A 48 10.60 -10.36 -2.97
C GLY A 48 10.95 -9.81 -1.59
N SER A 49 11.31 -10.74 -0.66
CA SER A 49 11.56 -10.41 0.75
C SER A 49 12.74 -9.46 0.95
N GLN A 50 13.83 -9.65 0.20
CA GLN A 50 15.01 -8.77 0.30
C GLN A 50 14.71 -7.33 -0.11
N GLU A 51 13.88 -7.12 -1.12
CA GLU A 51 13.44 -5.77 -1.48
C GLU A 51 12.49 -5.19 -0.45
N SER A 52 11.61 -6.01 0.12
CA SER A 52 10.70 -5.58 1.19
C SER A 52 11.47 -5.05 2.41
N GLU A 53 12.50 -5.77 2.86
CA GLU A 53 13.37 -5.34 3.96
C GLU A 53 14.10 -4.02 3.64
N LYS A 54 14.68 -3.92 2.44
CA LYS A 54 15.34 -2.71 1.96
C LYS A 54 14.39 -1.50 1.95
N PHE A 55 13.19 -1.65 1.40
CA PHE A 55 12.22 -0.56 1.35
C PHE A 55 11.67 -0.20 2.72
N ASN A 56 11.55 -1.15 3.64
CA ASN A 56 11.18 -0.89 5.02
C ASN A 56 12.24 -0.03 5.72
N GLU A 57 13.53 -0.36 5.56
CA GLU A 57 14.62 0.45 6.08
C GLU A 57 14.62 1.88 5.48
N TRP A 58 14.48 2.01 4.16
CA TRP A 58 14.44 3.31 3.50
C TRP A 58 13.21 4.14 3.92
N TYR A 59 12.08 3.48 4.13
CA TYR A 59 10.87 4.13 4.61
C TYR A 59 11.05 4.67 6.04
N SER A 60 11.65 3.89 6.93
CA SER A 60 11.96 4.31 8.29
C SER A 60 12.87 5.56 8.29
N LYS A 61 13.92 5.55 7.48
CA LYS A 61 14.79 6.73 7.27
C LYS A 61 14.04 7.92 6.68
N THR A 62 13.06 7.66 5.82
CA THR A 62 12.21 8.73 5.25
C THR A 62 11.37 9.42 6.32
N LEU A 63 10.78 8.66 7.26
CA LEU A 63 10.03 9.22 8.38
C LEU A 63 10.91 10.06 9.32
N GLU A 64 12.14 9.58 9.59
CA GLU A 64 13.12 10.32 10.38
C GLU A 64 13.53 11.65 9.70
N SER A 65 13.79 11.60 8.39
CA SER A 65 14.10 12.78 7.59
C SER A 65 12.94 13.77 7.57
N TYR A 66 11.69 13.28 7.46
CA TYR A 66 10.51 14.13 7.56
C TYR A 66 10.48 14.88 8.89
N LYS A 67 10.65 14.16 10.00
CA LYS A 67 10.69 14.75 11.34
C LYS A 67 11.82 15.76 11.50
N HIS A 68 13.00 15.46 10.96
CA HIS A 68 14.14 16.36 11.03
C HIS A 68 13.89 17.67 10.26
N VAL A 69 13.34 17.57 9.05
CA VAL A 69 13.12 18.73 8.17
C VAL A 69 11.96 19.61 8.65
N PHE A 70 10.85 18.99 9.06
CA PHE A 70 9.62 19.72 9.41
C PHE A 70 9.45 19.96 10.91
N GLY A 71 10.32 19.40 11.76
CA GLY A 71 10.25 19.55 13.22
C GLY A 71 9.04 18.86 13.87
N MET A 72 8.29 18.05 13.11
CA MET A 72 7.11 17.32 13.58
C MET A 72 7.05 15.93 12.98
N ASN A 73 6.33 15.02 13.64
CA ASN A 73 6.07 13.69 13.06
C ASN A 73 5.17 13.81 11.83
N PRO A 74 5.39 12.98 10.80
CA PRO A 74 4.50 12.94 9.66
C PRO A 74 3.08 12.50 10.09
N PRO A 75 2.02 12.98 9.41
CA PRO A 75 0.64 12.60 9.72
C PRO A 75 0.43 11.11 9.50
N VAL A 76 0.03 10.37 10.53
CA VAL A 76 -0.04 8.90 10.55
C VAL A 76 -1.03 8.30 9.54
N ASN A 77 -2.06 9.05 9.17
CA ASN A 77 -3.04 8.64 8.17
C ASN A 77 -2.49 8.67 6.73
N ILE A 78 -1.38 9.38 6.49
CA ILE A 78 -0.70 9.42 5.19
C ILE A 78 0.62 8.66 5.27
N TRP A 79 1.32 8.74 6.40
CA TRP A 79 2.60 8.13 6.66
C TRP A 79 2.51 7.18 7.86
N PRO A 80 1.90 6.01 7.71
CA PRO A 80 1.77 5.05 8.79
C PRO A 80 3.13 4.50 9.25
N GLU A 81 3.15 3.89 10.43
CA GLU A 81 4.34 3.20 10.93
C GLU A 81 4.82 2.10 9.95
N PRO A 82 6.14 1.82 9.88
CA PRO A 82 6.68 0.79 8.98
C PRO A 82 6.00 -0.57 9.11
N SER A 83 5.68 -0.99 10.34
CA SER A 83 4.97 -2.23 10.63
C SER A 83 3.56 -2.30 10.02
N VAL A 84 2.92 -1.16 9.80
CA VAL A 84 1.63 -1.05 9.12
C VAL A 84 1.81 -0.97 7.62
N ARG A 85 2.79 -0.17 7.14
CA ARG A 85 3.07 0.02 5.71
C ARG A 85 3.50 -1.27 5.01
N PHE A 86 4.25 -2.14 5.68
CA PHE A 86 4.86 -3.36 5.13
C PHE A 86 4.26 -4.65 5.69
N ARG A 87 2.98 -4.62 6.14
CA ARG A 87 2.30 -5.85 6.53
C ARG A 87 2.10 -6.76 5.33
N ASP A 88 2.40 -8.04 5.49
CA ASP A 88 2.29 -9.06 4.45
C ASP A 88 0.84 -9.33 4.01
N ASP A 89 -0.13 -8.96 4.87
CA ASP A 89 -1.56 -9.13 4.61
C ASP A 89 -2.18 -8.02 3.74
N GLN A 90 -1.41 -6.99 3.39
CA GLN A 90 -1.86 -5.91 2.52
C GLN A 90 -1.59 -6.23 1.05
N PHE A 91 -2.60 -6.77 0.39
CA PHE A 91 -2.58 -6.96 -1.06
C PHE A 91 -3.59 -6.02 -1.73
N TRP A 92 -3.08 -5.09 -2.53
CA TRP A 92 -3.89 -4.17 -3.31
C TRP A 92 -4.00 -4.65 -4.75
N GLN A 93 -5.22 -4.96 -5.17
CA GLN A 93 -5.53 -5.32 -6.54
C GLN A 93 -6.75 -4.54 -7.01
N TRP A 94 -6.65 -3.97 -8.22
CA TRP A 94 -7.81 -3.43 -8.90
C TRP A 94 -8.68 -4.58 -9.39
N ILE A 95 -9.93 -4.66 -8.91
CA ILE A 95 -10.90 -5.64 -9.34
C ILE A 95 -12.13 -4.94 -9.90
N ASP A 96 -12.68 -5.48 -10.98
CA ASP A 96 -13.98 -5.06 -11.48
C ASP A 96 -15.08 -5.63 -10.58
N THR A 97 -15.57 -4.81 -9.65
CA THR A 97 -16.58 -5.23 -8.67
C THR A 97 -17.92 -5.59 -9.28
N SER A 98 -18.19 -5.24 -10.54
CA SER A 98 -19.43 -5.64 -11.24
C SER A 98 -19.50 -7.14 -11.49
N GLN A 99 -18.38 -7.84 -11.51
CA GLN A 99 -18.26 -9.27 -11.77
C GLN A 99 -18.10 -10.11 -10.49
N TYR A 100 -18.02 -9.46 -9.32
CA TYR A 100 -17.77 -10.15 -8.04
C TYR A 100 -18.80 -9.77 -6.98
N LEU A 101 -19.26 -10.78 -6.23
CA LEU A 101 -20.01 -10.55 -5.02
C LEU A 101 -19.02 -10.33 -3.86
N LEU A 102 -18.88 -9.10 -3.42
CA LEU A 102 -18.03 -8.75 -2.29
C LEU A 102 -18.77 -9.06 -0.98
N LEU A 103 -18.37 -10.13 -0.31
CA LEU A 103 -18.90 -10.49 1.01
C LEU A 103 -17.95 -10.01 2.11
N PRO A 104 -18.47 -9.44 3.21
CA PRO A 104 -17.65 -9.16 4.40
C PRO A 104 -17.00 -10.46 4.90
N GLN A 105 -15.78 -10.37 5.40
CA GLN A 105 -15.01 -11.54 5.87
C GLN A 105 -15.77 -12.36 6.94
N SER A 106 -16.57 -11.69 7.78
CA SER A 106 -17.46 -12.33 8.77
C SER A 106 -18.57 -13.18 8.14
N THR A 107 -19.04 -12.83 6.92
CA THR A 107 -20.14 -13.54 6.25
C THR A 107 -19.73 -14.94 5.79
N GLY A 108 -18.46 -15.12 5.39
CA GLY A 108 -17.93 -16.44 5.00
C GLY A 108 -18.01 -17.47 6.13
N PHE A 109 -17.70 -17.05 7.36
CA PHE A 109 -17.81 -17.93 8.54
C PHE A 109 -19.26 -18.36 8.81
N PHE A 110 -20.21 -17.43 8.75
CA PHE A 110 -21.64 -17.74 8.93
C PHE A 110 -22.19 -18.65 7.82
N MET A 111 -21.78 -18.46 6.58
CA MET A 111 -22.19 -19.32 5.47
C MET A 111 -21.66 -20.74 5.60
N LEU A 112 -20.42 -20.92 6.06
CA LEU A 112 -19.87 -22.25 6.37
C LEU A 112 -20.61 -22.92 7.53
N LEU A 113 -20.96 -22.20 8.58
CA LEU A 113 -21.76 -22.72 9.71
C LEU A 113 -23.15 -23.17 9.27
N ILE A 114 -23.85 -22.36 8.47
CA ILE A 114 -25.17 -22.70 7.93
C ILE A 114 -25.08 -23.93 7.04
N GLY A 115 -24.08 -23.99 6.14
CA GLY A 115 -23.86 -25.16 5.28
C GLY A 115 -23.62 -26.45 6.08
N MET A 116 -22.81 -26.38 7.13
CA MET A 116 -22.53 -27.51 8.01
C MET A 116 -23.78 -27.96 8.78
N LEU A 117 -24.59 -27.02 9.28
CA LEU A 117 -25.85 -27.32 9.96
C LEU A 117 -26.88 -27.99 9.02
N LEU A 118 -26.97 -27.54 7.78
CA LEU A 118 -27.83 -28.13 6.75
C LEU A 118 -27.40 -29.56 6.41
N LEU A 119 -26.10 -29.81 6.28
CA LEU A 119 -25.58 -31.17 6.02
C LEU A 119 -25.88 -32.12 7.20
N ILE A 120 -25.74 -31.66 8.44
CA ILE A 120 -26.09 -32.45 9.63
C ILE A 120 -27.60 -32.74 9.67
N ALA A 121 -28.45 -31.77 9.34
CA ALA A 121 -29.90 -31.95 9.27
C ALA A 121 -30.28 -32.97 8.21
N LEU A 122 -29.74 -32.87 6.99
CA LEU A 122 -29.99 -33.82 5.91
C LEU A 122 -29.52 -35.24 6.29
N ALA A 123 -28.39 -35.40 6.96
CA ALA A 123 -27.91 -36.70 7.42
C ALA A 123 -28.80 -37.32 8.51
N LYS A 124 -29.51 -36.51 9.32
CA LYS A 124 -30.42 -36.99 10.36
C LYS A 124 -31.83 -37.35 9.86
N PHE A 125 -32.29 -36.66 8.83
CA PHE A 125 -33.66 -36.82 8.32
C PHE A 125 -33.72 -37.54 6.96
N GLY A 126 -32.59 -37.90 6.37
CA GLY A 126 -32.49 -38.63 5.09
C GLY A 126 -32.12 -40.13 5.25
N ALA A 127 -32.11 -40.63 6.46
CA ALA A 127 -32.02 -42.04 6.83
C ALA A 127 -33.37 -42.49 7.41
#